data_cfd0c2acc91fb6d4b0ad0db79d51e5a6
#
_entry.id   cfd0c2acc91fb6d4b0ad0db79d51e5a6
#
_cell.length_a   1.000
_cell.length_b   1.000
_cell.length_c   1.000
_cell.angle_alpha   90.00
_cell.angle_beta   90.00
_cell.angle_gamma   90.00
#
_symmetry.space_group_name_H-M   'P 1'
#
loop_
_entity.id
_entity.type
_entity.pdbx_description
1 polymer ?
#
loop_
_entity_poly.entity_id
_entity_poly.type
_entity_poly.pdbx_seq_one_letter_code
_entity_poly.pdbx_strand_id
1 'polypeptide(L)' 'MSAAVAVFGIALLAALLYAVLEKQAPAYALLLSLGAALVLL' A
#
# COMPACT_ATOMS: atom_id res chain seq x y z
N MET A 1 -19.29 7.24 3.66
CA MET A 1 -18.22 7.09 2.64
C MET A 1 -18.34 5.71 2.02
N SER A 2 -18.25 5.59 0.71
CA SER A 2 -18.42 4.29 0.06
C SER A 2 -17.17 3.42 0.23
N ALA A 3 -17.37 2.10 0.22
CA ALA A 3 -16.26 1.16 0.30
C ALA A 3 -15.28 1.33 -0.87
N ALA A 4 -15.80 1.66 -2.05
CA ALA A 4 -14.96 1.90 -3.23
C ALA A 4 -14.02 3.10 -3.02
N VAL A 5 -14.51 4.17 -2.43
CA VAL A 5 -13.71 5.36 -2.12
C VAL A 5 -12.64 5.02 -1.08
N ALA A 6 -13.01 4.26 -0.06
CA ALA A 6 -12.07 3.84 0.98
C ALA A 6 -10.96 2.97 0.41
N VAL A 7 -11.29 2.00 -0.41
CA VAL A 7 -10.31 1.11 -1.05
C VAL A 7 -9.38 1.90 -1.95
N PHE A 8 -9.91 2.83 -2.73
CA PHE A 8 -9.11 3.68 -3.59
C PHE A 8 -8.12 4.54 -2.78
N GLY A 9 -8.60 5.13 -1.69
CA GLY A 9 -7.75 5.93 -0.81
C GLY A 9 -6.62 5.11 -0.18
N ILE A 10 -6.93 3.92 0.31
CA ILE A 10 -5.94 3.01 0.88
C ILE A 10 -4.90 2.62 -0.18
N ALA A 11 -5.34 2.32 -1.40
CA ALA A 11 -4.45 1.96 -2.48
C ALA A 11 -3.49 3.10 -2.85
N LEU A 12 -4.00 4.33 -2.88
CA LEU A 12 -3.16 5.50 -3.15
C LEU A 12 -2.11 5.71 -2.05
N LEU A 13 -2.51 5.62 -0.79
CA LEU A 13 -1.58 5.75 0.33
C LEU A 13 -0.52 4.66 0.30
N ALA A 14 -0.92 3.42 0.05
CA ALA A 14 0.00 2.31 -0.06
C ALA A 14 1.00 2.52 -1.19
N ALA A 15 0.55 3.02 -2.34
CA ALA A 15 1.41 3.29 -3.47
C ALA A 15 2.45 4.37 -3.16
N LEU A 16 2.04 5.43 -2.47
CA LEU A 16 2.95 6.50 -2.06
C LEU A 16 3.99 5.99 -1.07
N LEU A 17 3.56 5.23 -0.07
CA LEU A 17 4.45 4.65 0.92
C LEU A 17 5.42 3.68 0.27
N TYR A 18 4.95 2.87 -0.66
CA TYR A 18 5.79 1.94 -1.39
C TYR A 18 6.87 2.67 -2.17
N ALA A 19 6.53 3.75 -2.87
CA ALA A 19 7.48 4.52 -3.66
C ALA A 19 8.60 5.11 -2.81
N VAL A 20 8.28 5.60 -1.62
CA VAL A 20 9.26 6.14 -0.68
C VAL A 20 10.11 5.03 -0.07
N LEU A 21 9.47 3.97 0.38
CA LEU A 21 10.11 2.87 1.09
C LEU A 21 11.04 2.07 0.17
N GLU A 22 10.69 1.94 -1.09
CA GLU A 22 11.49 1.24 -2.09
C GLU A 22 12.91 1.78 -2.18
N LYS A 23 13.06 3.10 -2.05
CA LYS A 23 14.37 3.75 -2.14
C LYS A 23 15.20 3.58 -0.88
N GLN A 24 14.55 3.46 0.28
CA GLN A 24 15.25 3.41 1.57
C GLN A 24 15.40 1.99 2.10
N ALA A 25 14.37 1.19 1.98
CA ALA A 25 14.35 -0.16 2.50
C ALA A 25 13.53 -1.09 1.59
N PRO A 26 14.14 -1.60 0.51
CA PRO A 26 13.42 -2.44 -0.46
C PRO A 26 12.75 -3.67 0.17
N ALA A 27 13.36 -4.25 1.20
CA ALA A 27 12.78 -5.40 1.88
C ALA A 27 11.46 -5.05 2.56
N TYR A 28 11.38 -3.86 3.17
CA TYR A 28 10.15 -3.40 3.79
C TYR A 28 9.08 -3.05 2.76
N ALA A 29 9.49 -2.60 1.57
CA ALA A 29 8.56 -2.34 0.48
C ALA A 29 7.84 -3.61 0.05
N LEU A 30 8.54 -4.74 0.02
CA LEU A 30 7.94 -6.05 -0.26
C LEU A 30 6.93 -6.43 0.82
N LEU A 31 7.27 -6.23 2.09
CA LEU A 31 6.37 -6.51 3.20
C LEU A 31 5.12 -5.64 3.12
N LEU A 32 5.28 -4.37 2.80
CA LEU A 32 4.16 -3.45 2.64
C LEU A 32 3.23 -3.91 1.51
N SER A 33 3.80 -4.32 0.39
CA SER A 33 3.03 -4.81 -0.75
C SER A 33 2.21 -6.04 -0.39
N LEU A 34 2.82 -6.99 0.31
CA LEU A 34 2.13 -8.20 0.78
C LEU A 34 1.03 -7.86 1.77
N GLY A 35 1.31 -6.96 2.71
CA GLY A 35 0.33 -6.54 3.70
C GLY A 35 -0.87 -5.85 3.05
N ALA A 36 -0.63 -4.95 2.11
CA ALA A 36 -1.69 -4.26 1.39
C ALA A 36 -2.54 -5.25 0.58
N ALA A 37 -1.91 -6.22 -0.06
CA ALA A 37 -2.62 -7.25 -0.81
C ALA A 37 -3.55 -8.08 0.09
N LEU A 38 -3.08 -8.45 1.29
CA LEU A 38 -3.90 -9.17 2.25
C LEU A 38 -5.08 -8.36 2.74
N VAL A 39 -4.88 -7.07 2.99
CA VAL A 39 -5.96 -6.19 3.43
C VAL A 39 -7.00 -6.00 2.34
N LEU A 40 -6.58 -5.88 1.09
CA LEU A 40 -7.48 -5.66 -0.03
C LEU A 40 -8.11 -6.96 -0.56
N LEU A 41 -7.59 -8.09 -0.16
CA LEU A 41 -8.16 -9.37 -0.52
C LEU A 41 -9.46 -9.61 0.27
#